data_3fa882cc9b348c62e28573c381452fa5
#
_entry.id   3fa882cc9b348c62e28573c381452fa5
#
_cell.length_a   1.000
_cell.length_b   1.000
_cell.length_c   1.000
_cell.angle_alpha   90.00
_cell.angle_beta   90.00
_cell.angle_gamma   90.00
#
_symmetry.space_group_name_H-M   'P 1'
#
loop_
_entity.id
_entity.type
_entity.pdbx_description
1 polymer ?
#
loop_
_entity_poly.entity_id
_entity_poly.type
_entity_poly.pdbx_seq_one_letter_code
_entity_poly.pdbx_strand_id
1 'polypeptide(L)' 'MSDLLIVRSRLKEIVLKYGKNKVRNMSEDFGKRLSEKVESLIAEAVKRAEENKRATVQSRDL' A
#
# COMPACT_ATOMS: atom_id res chain seq x y z
N MET A 1 -13.60 10.58 -7.73
CA MET A 1 -13.35 9.17 -7.62
C MET A 1 -11.97 8.93 -7.03
N SER A 2 -11.91 8.08 -6.11
CA SER A 2 -10.61 7.76 -5.55
C SER A 2 -9.99 6.66 -6.39
N ASP A 3 -8.80 6.92 -6.84
CA ASP A 3 -8.05 5.91 -7.53
C ASP A 3 -7.41 4.99 -6.51
N LEU A 4 -7.51 3.70 -6.75
CA LEU A 4 -6.80 2.76 -5.91
C LEU A 4 -5.32 2.83 -6.24
N LEU A 5 -4.50 2.96 -5.22
CA LEU A 5 -3.05 3.01 -5.41
C LEU A 5 -2.50 1.66 -5.82
N ILE A 6 -3.27 0.61 -5.58
CA ILE A 6 -2.87 -0.76 -5.88
C ILE A 6 -3.94 -1.38 -6.76
N VAL A 7 -3.52 -2.08 -7.82
CA VAL A 7 -4.42 -2.75 -8.73
C VAL A 7 -5.14 -3.89 -8.01
N ARG A 8 -6.48 -3.91 -8.09
CA ARG A 8 -7.29 -4.87 -7.35
C ARG A 8 -6.97 -6.33 -7.70
N SER A 9 -6.74 -6.61 -8.98
CA SER A 9 -6.43 -7.98 -9.39
C SER A 9 -5.14 -8.46 -8.74
N ARG A 10 -4.15 -7.58 -8.61
CA ARG A 10 -2.90 -7.94 -7.96
C ARG A 10 -3.11 -8.17 -6.47
N LEU A 11 -3.97 -7.37 -5.84
CA LEU A 11 -4.29 -7.56 -4.44
C LEU A 11 -4.86 -8.94 -4.19
N LYS A 12 -5.81 -9.36 -5.04
CA LYS A 12 -6.43 -10.66 -4.88
C LYS A 12 -5.42 -11.78 -5.03
N GLU A 13 -4.51 -11.65 -5.99
CA GLU A 13 -3.45 -12.64 -6.17
C GLU A 13 -2.58 -12.76 -4.92
N ILE A 14 -2.23 -11.62 -4.32
CA ILE A 14 -1.40 -11.61 -3.13
C ILE A 14 -2.13 -12.21 -1.95
N VAL A 15 -3.42 -11.88 -1.80
CA VAL A 15 -4.24 -12.45 -0.73
C VAL A 15 -4.29 -13.97 -0.87
N LEU A 16 -4.50 -14.47 -2.08
CA LEU A 16 -4.55 -15.91 -2.31
C LEU A 16 -3.20 -16.56 -2.01
N LYS A 17 -2.13 -15.91 -2.40
CA LYS A 17 -0.79 -16.43 -2.17
C LYS A 17 -0.49 -16.62 -0.69
N TYR A 18 -0.81 -15.62 0.12
CA TYR A 18 -0.52 -15.70 1.54
C TYR A 18 -1.60 -16.40 2.33
N GLY A 19 -2.81 -16.49 1.80
CA GLY A 19 -3.91 -17.16 2.45
C GLY A 19 -3.81 -18.68 2.44
N LYS A 20 -3.10 -19.24 1.47
CA LYS A 20 -2.84 -20.69 1.37
C LYS A 20 -4.11 -21.52 1.55
N ASN A 21 -5.14 -21.19 0.79
CA ASN A 21 -6.43 -21.90 0.82
C ASN A 21 -7.26 -21.70 2.08
N LYS A 22 -6.77 -20.96 3.04
CA LYS A 22 -7.55 -20.62 4.26
C LYS A 22 -8.27 -19.30 4.12
N VAL A 23 -7.63 -18.34 3.47
CA VAL A 23 -8.23 -17.04 3.20
C VAL A 23 -8.24 -16.88 1.69
N ARG A 24 -9.44 -16.87 1.10
CA ARG A 24 -9.56 -16.86 -0.36
C ARG A 24 -10.32 -15.65 -0.90
N ASN A 25 -10.88 -14.86 -0.01
CA ASN A 25 -11.67 -13.71 -0.42
C ASN A 25 -11.18 -12.46 0.25
N MET A 26 -11.49 -11.33 -0.35
CA MET A 26 -11.21 -10.06 0.29
C MET A 26 -12.46 -9.19 0.16
N SER A 27 -12.70 -8.37 1.18
CA SER A 27 -13.88 -7.53 1.22
C SER A 27 -13.80 -6.44 0.14
N GLU A 28 -14.94 -5.86 -0.20
CA GLU A 28 -15.00 -4.86 -1.24
C GLU A 28 -14.19 -3.61 -0.88
N ASP A 29 -14.15 -3.26 0.39
CA ASP A 29 -13.45 -2.07 0.84
C ASP A 29 -12.00 -2.32 1.19
N PHE A 30 -11.52 -3.56 1.04
CA PHE A 30 -10.14 -3.88 1.40
C PHE A 30 -9.13 -3.05 0.61
N GLY A 31 -9.32 -2.94 -0.70
CA GLY A 31 -8.41 -2.15 -1.54
C GLY A 31 -8.41 -0.69 -1.16
N LYS A 32 -9.59 -0.14 -0.84
CA LYS A 32 -9.70 1.25 -0.45
C LYS A 32 -8.95 1.52 0.86
N ARG A 33 -9.18 0.67 1.85
CA ARG A 33 -8.51 0.82 3.15
C ARG A 33 -7.00 0.64 3.01
N LEU A 34 -6.59 -0.31 2.18
CA LEU A 34 -5.17 -0.53 1.93
C LEU A 34 -4.54 0.68 1.25
N SER A 35 -5.26 1.29 0.30
CA SER A 35 -4.77 2.49 -0.36
C SER A 35 -4.55 3.62 0.63
N GLU A 36 -5.45 3.76 1.60
CA GLU A 36 -5.28 4.76 2.65
C GLU A 36 -4.03 4.50 3.47
N LYS A 37 -3.77 3.23 3.78
CA LYS A 37 -2.57 2.88 4.52
C LYS A 37 -1.30 3.13 3.72
N VAL A 38 -1.37 2.86 2.41
CA VAL A 38 -0.23 3.14 1.52
C VAL A 38 0.05 4.63 1.48
N GLU A 39 -1.01 5.46 1.40
CA GLU A 39 -0.82 6.90 1.43
C GLU A 39 -0.14 7.36 2.72
N SER A 40 -0.53 6.78 3.84
CA SER A 40 0.10 7.11 5.12
C SER A 40 1.58 6.74 5.11
N LEU A 41 1.91 5.57 4.56
CA LEU A 41 3.31 5.14 4.48
C LEU A 41 4.11 6.09 3.58
N ILE A 42 3.51 6.51 2.48
CA ILE A 42 4.17 7.43 1.56
C ILE A 42 4.41 8.77 2.26
N ALA A 43 3.40 9.26 2.99
CA ALA A 43 3.54 10.52 3.71
C ALA A 43 4.67 10.47 4.73
N GLU A 44 4.78 9.35 5.44
CA GLU A 44 5.87 9.17 6.40
C GLU A 44 7.23 9.13 5.71
N ALA A 45 7.30 8.46 4.55
CA ALA A 45 8.55 8.39 3.81
C ALA A 45 8.97 9.77 3.31
N VAL A 46 8.01 10.55 2.82
CA VAL A 46 8.30 11.92 2.37
C VAL A 46 8.81 12.75 3.53
N LYS A 47 8.20 12.61 4.70
CA LYS A 47 8.63 13.36 5.87
C LYS A 47 10.07 13.00 6.25
N ARG A 48 10.42 11.73 6.19
CA ARG A 48 11.79 11.30 6.49
C ARG A 48 12.78 11.87 5.50
N ALA A 49 12.40 11.90 4.21
CA ALA A 49 13.28 12.49 3.21
C ALA A 49 13.49 13.96 3.47
N GLU A 50 12.44 14.69 3.84
CA GLU A 50 12.54 16.11 4.16
C GLU A 50 13.43 16.35 5.36
N GLU A 51 13.28 15.53 6.40
CA GLU A 51 14.08 15.65 7.60
C GLU A 51 15.57 15.44 7.31
N ASN A 52 15.87 14.65 6.30
CA ASN A 52 17.24 14.42 5.88
C ASN A 52 17.67 15.34 4.72
N LYS A 53 16.86 16.36 4.46
CA LYS A 53 17.13 17.38 3.45
C LYS A 53 17.36 16.79 2.07
N ARG A 54 16.58 15.76 1.72
CA ARG A 54 16.63 15.15 0.40
C ARG A 54 15.40 15.51 -0.40
N ALA A 55 15.57 15.68 -1.69
CA ALA A 55 14.46 15.96 -2.59
C ALA A 55 13.84 14.69 -3.16
N THR A 56 14.45 13.54 -2.92
CA THR A 56 14.00 12.27 -3.48
C THR A 56 13.66 11.29 -2.35
N VAL A 57 12.46 10.72 -2.44
CA VAL A 57 12.06 9.65 -1.51
C VAL A 57 12.77 8.37 -1.93
N GLN A 58 13.36 7.69 -0.99
CA GLN A 58 14.11 6.46 -1.24
C GLN A 58 13.50 5.30 -0.48
N SER A 59 13.81 4.08 -0.91
CA SER A 59 13.26 2.90 -0.26
C SER A 59 13.62 2.82 1.22
N ARG A 60 14.76 3.36 1.60
CA ARG A 60 15.16 3.36 3.01
C ARG A 60 14.31 4.30 3.87
N ASP A 61 13.49 5.13 3.25
CA ASP A 61 12.60 6.02 3.99
C ASP A 61 11.34 5.30 4.50
N LEU A 62 11.10 4.10 4.02
CA LEU A 62 9.98 3.30 4.49
C LEU A 62 10.29 2.61 5.87
#